data_5b9412f889116d131c3f7d0fc34222ed
#
_entry.id   5b9412f889116d131c3f7d0fc34222ed
#
_cell.length_a   1.000
_cell.length_b   1.000
_cell.length_c   1.000
_cell.angle_alpha   90.00
_cell.angle_beta   90.00
_cell.angle_gamma   90.00
#
_symmetry.space_group_name_H-M   'P 1'
#
loop_
_entity.id
_entity.type
_entity.pdbx_description
1 polymer ?
#
loop_
_entity_poly.entity_id
_entity_poly.type
_entity_poly.pdbx_seq_one_letter_code
_entity_poly.pdbx_strand_id
1 'polypeptide(L)'
;MFEKENREGEPFVADVTKAIKNGSLTALEGTILADIEAQIHQGKKVGIREMAARNFTSTTTIIRLAKKLGYQGFTDMYYALMKEAENGRQEQWEAVPFLERFTENMRESENDYAQLTSLAETLCQCKGIVYICGMGFSSFPADYFCKKLLVQGVTCIFSGAEESSGIFENNLASINLFIAVSKSGETPKIVERVRRAQAGNIRIAAFTGNAKSTLAKASDILIKMEDEDLNDDRNLKPCFFFAGILLKMEQVILEMRRIKENKEKQKISDAKKEG
;
A
#
# COMPACT_ATOMS: atom_id res chain seq x y z
N MET A 1 23.77 45.56 23.95
CA MET A 1 22.83 45.29 22.85
C MET A 1 23.38 44.07 22.14
N PHE A 2 22.96 42.87 22.59
CA PHE A 2 23.44 41.60 22.08
C PHE A 2 22.34 41.02 21.17
N GLU A 3 22.55 41.09 19.88
CA GLU A 3 21.75 40.35 18.92
C GLU A 3 22.08 38.86 19.06
N LYS A 4 21.12 38.10 19.53
CA LYS A 4 21.11 36.65 19.40
C LYS A 4 20.65 36.33 17.98
N GLU A 5 21.58 36.03 17.08
CA GLU A 5 21.26 35.37 15.84
C GLU A 5 20.72 33.96 16.14
N ASN A 6 19.47 33.76 15.79
CA ASN A 6 18.86 32.43 15.70
C ASN A 6 19.55 31.65 14.57
N ARG A 7 20.32 30.64 14.93
CA ARG A 7 20.72 29.58 14.00
C ARG A 7 19.61 28.54 13.90
N GLU A 8 18.57 28.88 13.22
CA GLU A 8 17.59 27.91 12.72
C GLU A 8 17.97 27.59 11.27
N GLY A 9 18.36 26.33 10.99
CA GLY A 9 18.35 25.85 9.61
C GLY A 9 19.59 25.16 9.06
N GLU A 10 20.53 24.63 9.87
CA GLU A 10 21.47 23.65 9.30
C GLU A 10 20.88 22.24 9.43
N PRO A 11 20.88 21.42 8.37
CA PRO A 11 20.27 20.08 8.43
C PRO A 11 21.10 19.18 9.34
N PHE A 12 20.43 18.52 10.25
CA PHE A 12 20.92 17.63 11.30
C PHE A 12 21.75 16.41 10.80
N VAL A 13 21.70 16.12 9.51
CA VAL A 13 22.49 15.12 8.77
C VAL A 13 23.98 15.34 8.88
N ALA A 14 24.39 16.58 8.94
CA ALA A 14 25.80 16.92 9.13
C ALA A 14 26.39 16.28 10.39
N ASP A 15 25.58 16.06 11.45
CA ASP A 15 26.05 15.52 12.72
C ASP A 15 26.15 13.99 12.73
N VAL A 16 25.22 13.24 12.10
CA VAL A 16 25.30 11.78 12.00
C VAL A 16 26.44 11.39 11.04
N THR A 17 26.51 12.01 9.88
CA THR A 17 27.60 11.80 8.92
C THR A 17 28.96 12.23 9.49
N LYS A 18 28.99 13.28 10.31
CA LYS A 18 30.19 13.76 11.00
C LYS A 18 30.60 12.82 12.14
N ALA A 19 29.64 12.26 12.90
CA ALA A 19 29.90 11.26 13.93
C ALA A 19 30.45 9.95 13.35
N ILE A 20 29.94 9.53 12.20
CA ILE A 20 30.45 8.37 11.45
C ILE A 20 31.87 8.66 10.92
N LYS A 21 32.09 9.82 10.28
CA LYS A 21 33.39 10.22 9.73
C LYS A 21 34.47 10.45 10.77
N ASN A 22 34.10 10.90 11.95
CA ASN A 22 35.03 11.16 13.06
C ASN A 22 35.37 9.92 13.91
N GLY A 23 34.88 8.72 13.54
CA GLY A 23 35.15 7.49 14.26
C GLY A 23 34.60 7.47 15.70
N SER A 24 33.61 8.31 16.01
CA SER A 24 33.07 8.43 17.36
C SER A 24 32.09 7.29 17.73
N LEU A 25 31.66 6.48 16.77
CA LEU A 25 30.77 5.34 17.00
C LEU A 25 31.54 4.05 17.24
N THR A 26 31.10 3.27 18.21
CA THR A 26 31.57 1.90 18.40
C THR A 26 31.04 1.00 17.26
N ALA A 27 31.67 -0.17 17.05
CA ALA A 27 31.22 -1.13 16.03
C ALA A 27 29.74 -1.52 16.19
N LEU A 28 29.30 -1.75 17.44
CA LEU A 28 27.88 -2.06 17.72
C LEU A 28 26.95 -0.88 17.38
N GLU A 29 27.32 0.34 17.73
CA GLU A 29 26.55 1.53 17.41
C GLU A 29 26.41 1.75 15.90
N GLY A 30 27.47 1.49 15.15
CA GLY A 30 27.45 1.51 13.69
C GLY A 30 26.52 0.44 13.10
N THR A 31 26.55 -0.78 13.64
CA THR A 31 25.66 -1.86 13.21
C THR A 31 24.19 -1.52 13.46
N ILE A 32 23.88 -0.97 14.65
CA ILE A 32 22.50 -0.54 14.99
C ILE A 32 22.03 0.54 14.03
N LEU A 33 22.87 1.54 13.74
CA LEU A 33 22.50 2.62 12.82
C LEU A 33 22.25 2.09 11.41
N ALA A 34 23.11 1.22 10.90
CA ALA A 34 22.95 0.59 9.59
C ALA A 34 21.66 -0.26 9.49
N ASP A 35 21.29 -0.99 10.58
CA ASP A 35 20.01 -1.74 10.58
C ASP A 35 18.82 -0.78 10.62
N ILE A 36 18.88 0.32 11.36
CA ILE A 36 17.83 1.36 11.34
C ILE A 36 17.65 1.91 9.93
N GLU A 37 18.73 2.31 9.26
CA GLU A 37 18.69 2.81 7.87
C GLU A 37 18.11 1.77 6.92
N ALA A 38 18.53 0.51 7.03
CA ALA A 38 18.01 -0.58 6.20
C ALA A 38 16.50 -0.80 6.42
N GLN A 39 15.99 -0.69 7.66
CA GLN A 39 14.55 -0.79 7.92
C GLN A 39 13.79 0.41 7.35
N ILE A 40 14.34 1.62 7.44
CA ILE A 40 13.76 2.84 6.86
C ILE A 40 13.68 2.70 5.33
N HIS A 41 14.75 2.23 4.67
CA HIS A 41 14.76 2.00 3.22
C HIS A 41 13.78 0.91 2.76
N GLN A 42 13.50 -0.09 3.62
CA GLN A 42 12.49 -1.12 3.38
C GLN A 42 11.06 -0.66 3.69
N GLY A 43 10.88 0.58 4.13
CA GLY A 43 9.57 1.12 4.50
C GLY A 43 8.98 0.51 5.78
N LYS A 44 9.78 -0.13 6.63
CA LYS A 44 9.29 -0.78 7.85
C LYS A 44 9.32 0.18 9.02
N LYS A 45 8.24 0.23 9.80
CA LYS A 45 8.21 0.90 11.11
C LYS A 45 8.65 -0.11 12.17
N VAL A 46 9.80 0.10 12.75
CA VAL A 46 10.39 -0.79 13.76
C VAL A 46 10.41 -0.10 15.12
N GLY A 47 9.86 -0.76 16.14
CA GLY A 47 9.89 -0.26 17.50
C GLY A 47 11.24 -0.53 18.18
N ILE A 48 11.57 0.26 19.24
CA ILE A 48 12.84 0.15 19.95
C ILE A 48 13.11 -1.26 20.50
N ARG A 49 12.07 -1.99 20.93
CA ARG A 49 12.22 -3.37 21.45
C ARG A 49 12.62 -4.34 20.37
N GLU A 50 12.02 -4.23 19.20
CA GLU A 50 12.34 -5.04 18.03
C GLU A 50 13.75 -4.72 17.54
N MET A 51 14.11 -3.44 17.46
CA MET A 51 15.45 -3.01 17.07
C MET A 51 16.51 -3.53 18.06
N ALA A 52 16.22 -3.53 19.37
CA ALA A 52 17.10 -4.10 20.38
C ALA A 52 17.29 -5.61 20.20
N ALA A 53 16.22 -6.35 19.96
CA ALA A 53 16.25 -7.80 19.73
C ALA A 53 17.04 -8.15 18.47
N ARG A 54 16.82 -7.44 17.36
CA ARG A 54 17.52 -7.64 16.09
C ARG A 54 19.04 -7.47 16.20
N ASN A 55 19.47 -6.50 17.01
CA ASN A 55 20.88 -6.18 17.20
C ASN A 55 21.49 -6.81 18.48
N PHE A 56 20.81 -7.78 19.09
CA PHE A 56 21.25 -8.49 20.29
C PHE A 56 21.72 -7.54 21.40
N THR A 57 20.97 -6.44 21.62
CA THR A 57 21.31 -5.40 22.57
C THR A 57 20.11 -4.97 23.44
N SER A 58 20.34 -4.04 24.37
CA SER A 58 19.27 -3.49 25.21
C SER A 58 18.66 -2.23 24.60
N THR A 59 17.39 -1.96 24.95
CA THR A 59 16.72 -0.69 24.59
C THR A 59 17.48 0.51 25.15
N THR A 60 18.12 0.37 26.30
CA THR A 60 18.96 1.40 26.92
C THR A 60 20.16 1.76 26.04
N THR A 61 20.80 0.77 25.40
CA THR A 61 21.91 0.99 24.47
C THR A 61 21.46 1.83 23.28
N ILE A 62 20.29 1.53 22.72
CA ILE A 62 19.73 2.29 21.59
C ILE A 62 19.37 3.71 22.00
N ILE A 63 18.79 3.91 23.20
CA ILE A 63 18.50 5.26 23.72
C ILE A 63 19.80 6.06 23.91
N ARG A 64 20.86 5.41 24.40
CA ARG A 64 22.17 6.06 24.55
C ARG A 64 22.77 6.45 23.21
N LEU A 65 22.66 5.60 22.20
CA LEU A 65 23.06 5.92 20.83
C LEU A 65 22.31 7.14 20.32
N ALA A 66 20.98 7.16 20.45
CA ALA A 66 20.15 8.29 20.02
C ALA A 66 20.58 9.59 20.71
N LYS A 67 20.79 9.56 22.03
CA LYS A 67 21.28 10.73 22.80
C LYS A 67 22.70 11.16 22.41
N LYS A 68 23.58 10.21 22.11
CA LYS A 68 24.95 10.47 21.64
C LYS A 68 24.95 11.17 20.27
N LEU A 69 23.95 10.85 19.43
CA LEU A 69 23.72 11.49 18.13
C LEU A 69 22.91 12.80 18.23
N GLY A 70 22.61 13.28 19.46
CA GLY A 70 21.94 14.55 19.71
C GLY A 70 20.41 14.50 19.76
N TYR A 71 19.81 13.32 19.62
CA TYR A 71 18.36 13.13 19.68
C TYR A 71 17.85 12.96 21.12
N GLN A 72 16.57 13.27 21.35
CA GLN A 72 15.95 13.09 22.68
C GLN A 72 15.76 11.60 23.04
N GLY A 73 15.65 10.73 22.04
CA GLY A 73 15.47 9.29 22.19
C GLY A 73 15.33 8.57 20.87
N PHE A 74 15.05 7.25 20.92
CA PHE A 74 14.97 6.42 19.73
C PHE A 74 13.88 6.89 18.75
N THR A 75 12.71 7.23 19.24
CA THR A 75 11.58 7.67 18.39
C THR A 75 11.93 8.95 17.64
N ASP A 76 12.52 9.91 18.32
CA ASP A 76 12.96 11.18 17.75
C ASP A 76 14.03 10.94 16.65
N MET A 77 15.07 10.14 16.98
CA MET A 77 16.09 9.73 16.03
C MET A 77 15.51 9.00 14.82
N TYR A 78 14.62 8.05 15.03
CA TYR A 78 14.04 7.26 13.96
C TYR A 78 13.22 8.12 12.97
N TYR A 79 12.39 9.02 13.51
CA TYR A 79 11.61 9.95 12.67
C TYR A 79 12.49 10.98 11.96
N ALA A 80 13.56 11.46 12.58
CA ALA A 80 14.49 12.37 11.93
C ALA A 80 15.21 11.69 10.76
N LEU A 81 15.74 10.47 10.94
CA LEU A 81 16.39 9.69 9.88
C LEU A 81 15.40 9.31 8.76
N MET A 82 14.16 9.00 9.12
CA MET A 82 13.10 8.71 8.15
C MET A 82 12.78 9.93 7.30
N LYS A 83 12.63 11.10 7.93
CA LYS A 83 12.38 12.37 7.24
C LYS A 83 13.54 12.73 6.30
N GLU A 84 14.76 12.43 6.69
CA GLU A 84 15.94 12.67 5.87
C GLU A 84 16.02 11.74 4.66
N ALA A 85 15.80 10.44 4.86
CA ALA A 85 15.69 9.49 3.75
C ALA A 85 14.60 9.90 2.76
N GLU A 86 13.52 10.51 3.27
CA GLU A 86 12.46 11.11 2.47
C GLU A 86 12.89 12.37 1.74
N ASN A 87 13.64 13.27 2.38
CA ASN A 87 14.15 14.49 1.75
C ASN A 87 15.19 14.18 0.66
N GLY A 88 16.07 13.22 0.87
CA GLY A 88 17.02 12.78 -0.16
C GLY A 88 16.32 12.18 -1.40
N ARG A 89 15.16 11.56 -1.21
CA ARG A 89 14.28 11.16 -2.33
C ARG A 89 13.59 12.37 -2.96
N GLN A 90 13.23 13.36 -2.17
CA GLN A 90 12.52 14.56 -2.65
C GLN A 90 13.40 15.42 -3.58
N GLU A 91 14.71 15.49 -3.36
CA GLU A 91 15.63 16.14 -4.29
C GLU A 91 15.71 15.42 -5.65
N GLN A 92 15.62 14.09 -5.67
CA GLN A 92 15.46 13.32 -6.91
C GLN A 92 14.08 13.53 -7.56
N TRP A 93 13.06 13.85 -6.77
CA TRP A 93 11.71 14.06 -7.24
C TRP A 93 11.52 15.37 -8.00
N GLU A 94 12.30 16.39 -7.68
CA GLU A 94 12.27 17.67 -8.42
C GLU A 94 12.89 17.55 -9.82
N ALA A 95 13.74 16.55 -10.05
CA ALA A 95 14.43 16.36 -11.31
C ALA A 95 13.59 15.73 -12.42
N VAL A 96 12.54 14.94 -12.06
CA VAL A 96 11.66 14.27 -13.04
C VAL A 96 10.21 14.65 -12.78
N PRO A 97 9.47 15.16 -13.80
CA PRO A 97 8.08 15.54 -13.65
C PRO A 97 7.22 14.39 -13.09
N PHE A 98 6.29 14.70 -12.18
CA PHE A 98 5.41 13.73 -11.55
C PHE A 98 4.73 12.79 -12.55
N LEU A 99 4.28 13.32 -13.69
CA LEU A 99 3.58 12.55 -14.72
C LEU A 99 4.49 11.52 -15.41
N GLU A 100 5.75 11.85 -15.63
CA GLU A 100 6.72 10.92 -16.22
C GLU A 100 6.95 9.72 -15.29
N ARG A 101 7.21 9.99 -14.01
CA ARG A 101 7.39 8.95 -12.99
C ARG A 101 6.14 8.09 -12.81
N PHE A 102 4.96 8.71 -12.81
CA PHE A 102 3.69 7.99 -12.77
C PHE A 102 3.55 7.05 -13.97
N THR A 103 3.92 7.53 -15.17
CA THR A 103 3.84 6.75 -16.41
C THR A 103 4.82 5.58 -16.39
N GLU A 104 6.03 5.77 -15.89
CA GLU A 104 7.03 4.69 -15.71
C GLU A 104 6.54 3.65 -14.72
N ASN A 105 6.05 4.08 -13.56
CA ASN A 105 5.48 3.19 -12.55
C ASN A 105 4.28 2.38 -13.10
N MET A 106 3.44 3.01 -13.91
CA MET A 106 2.33 2.32 -14.59
C MET A 106 2.83 1.27 -15.59
N ARG A 107 3.88 1.55 -16.36
CA ARG A 107 4.47 0.61 -17.33
C ARG A 107 5.11 -0.61 -16.62
N GLU A 108 5.84 -0.39 -15.54
CA GLU A 108 6.42 -1.46 -14.74
C GLU A 108 5.34 -2.39 -14.16
N SER A 109 4.17 -1.85 -13.87
CA SER A 109 3.03 -2.59 -13.36
C SER A 109 2.14 -3.25 -14.43
N GLU A 110 2.44 -3.12 -15.74
CA GLU A 110 1.73 -3.80 -16.83
C GLU A 110 1.85 -5.34 -16.79
N ASN A 111 2.84 -5.88 -16.07
CA ASN A 111 2.97 -7.32 -15.83
C ASN A 111 1.77 -7.94 -15.09
N ASP A 112 0.84 -7.11 -14.59
CA ASP A 112 -0.38 -7.54 -13.90
C ASP A 112 -1.59 -7.77 -14.82
N TYR A 113 -1.44 -7.69 -16.16
CA TYR A 113 -2.55 -7.82 -17.08
C TYR A 113 -3.33 -9.14 -16.91
N ALA A 114 -2.62 -10.24 -16.64
CA ALA A 114 -3.24 -11.53 -16.35
C ALA A 114 -4.13 -11.48 -15.09
N GLN A 115 -3.75 -10.72 -14.07
CA GLN A 115 -4.52 -10.55 -12.84
C GLN A 115 -5.77 -9.69 -13.09
N LEU A 116 -5.65 -8.63 -13.90
CA LEU A 116 -6.79 -7.81 -14.32
C LEU A 116 -7.81 -8.62 -15.11
N THR A 117 -7.36 -9.43 -16.06
CA THR A 117 -8.21 -10.34 -16.84
C THR A 117 -8.89 -11.37 -15.94
N SER A 118 -8.13 -12.00 -15.01
CA SER A 118 -8.68 -12.95 -14.04
C SER A 118 -9.76 -12.34 -13.15
N LEU A 119 -9.57 -11.09 -12.70
CA LEU A 119 -10.61 -10.37 -11.96
C LEU A 119 -11.84 -10.09 -12.83
N ALA A 120 -11.65 -9.64 -14.05
CA ALA A 120 -12.74 -9.37 -15.00
C ALA A 120 -13.56 -10.62 -15.29
N GLU A 121 -12.91 -11.77 -15.54
CA GLU A 121 -13.57 -13.06 -15.72
C GLU A 121 -14.36 -13.48 -14.50
N THR A 122 -13.75 -13.35 -13.30
CA THR A 122 -14.40 -13.66 -12.03
C THR A 122 -15.66 -12.82 -11.83
N LEU A 123 -15.58 -11.51 -12.10
CA LEU A 123 -16.72 -10.58 -12.02
C LEU A 123 -17.82 -10.91 -13.04
N CYS A 124 -17.46 -11.28 -14.27
CA CYS A 124 -18.42 -11.68 -15.30
C CYS A 124 -19.14 -13.02 -14.99
N GLN A 125 -18.58 -13.85 -14.14
CA GLN A 125 -19.12 -15.14 -13.72
C GLN A 125 -19.81 -15.07 -12.35
N CYS A 126 -19.62 -13.99 -11.61
CA CYS A 126 -20.15 -13.83 -10.27
C CYS A 126 -21.68 -13.80 -10.28
N LYS A 127 -22.31 -14.73 -9.55
CA LYS A 127 -23.77 -14.81 -9.41
C LYS A 127 -24.30 -14.31 -8.07
N GLY A 128 -23.41 -14.14 -7.08
CA GLY A 128 -23.73 -13.64 -5.76
C GLY A 128 -23.22 -12.22 -5.56
N ILE A 129 -22.95 -11.88 -4.32
CA ILE A 129 -22.53 -10.54 -3.93
C ILE A 129 -21.02 -10.40 -4.09
N VAL A 130 -20.61 -9.30 -4.71
CA VAL A 130 -19.23 -8.79 -4.64
C VAL A 130 -19.16 -7.82 -3.47
N TYR A 131 -18.43 -8.19 -2.42
CA TYR A 131 -18.23 -7.32 -1.28
C TYR A 131 -16.91 -6.55 -1.44
N ILE A 132 -16.99 -5.23 -1.40
CA ILE A 132 -15.84 -4.35 -1.63
C ILE A 132 -15.57 -3.55 -0.36
N CYS A 133 -14.33 -3.53 0.12
CA CYS A 133 -13.98 -2.71 1.26
C CYS A 133 -12.70 -1.91 1.04
N GLY A 134 -12.69 -0.70 1.61
CA GLY A 134 -11.56 0.21 1.69
C GLY A 134 -11.74 1.16 2.85
N MET A 135 -10.64 1.63 3.46
CA MET A 135 -10.70 2.51 4.62
C MET A 135 -9.89 3.79 4.39
N GLY A 136 -10.29 4.89 5.02
CA GLY A 136 -9.68 6.19 4.81
C GLY A 136 -9.69 6.58 3.33
N PHE A 137 -8.57 7.02 2.78
CA PHE A 137 -8.45 7.36 1.35
C PHE A 137 -8.72 6.18 0.42
N SER A 138 -8.45 4.94 0.84
CA SER A 138 -8.76 3.74 0.05
C SER A 138 -10.26 3.48 -0.10
N SER A 139 -11.12 4.12 0.70
CA SER A 139 -12.58 4.02 0.55
C SER A 139 -13.10 4.67 -0.73
N PHE A 140 -12.45 5.73 -1.22
CA PHE A 140 -12.89 6.44 -2.43
C PHE A 140 -12.80 5.57 -3.68
N PRO A 141 -11.64 4.98 -4.03
CA PRO A 141 -11.55 4.07 -5.17
C PRO A 141 -12.39 2.80 -4.98
N ALA A 142 -12.54 2.29 -3.75
CA ALA A 142 -13.38 1.15 -3.46
C ALA A 142 -14.86 1.43 -3.74
N ASP A 143 -15.40 2.56 -3.27
CA ASP A 143 -16.75 3.01 -3.57
C ASP A 143 -16.96 3.31 -5.06
N TYR A 144 -15.99 3.99 -5.68
CA TYR A 144 -15.99 4.22 -7.11
C TYR A 144 -16.14 2.91 -7.91
N PHE A 145 -15.32 1.92 -7.59
CA PHE A 145 -15.34 0.63 -8.27
C PHE A 145 -16.66 -0.11 -8.05
N CYS A 146 -17.19 -0.07 -6.81
CA CYS A 146 -18.52 -0.61 -6.50
C CYS A 146 -19.60 -0.03 -7.43
N LYS A 147 -19.65 1.30 -7.54
CA LYS A 147 -20.63 1.99 -8.42
C LYS A 147 -20.43 1.62 -9.89
N LYS A 148 -19.18 1.53 -10.37
CA LYS A 148 -18.89 1.10 -11.75
C LYS A 148 -19.38 -0.34 -12.00
N LEU A 149 -19.19 -1.24 -11.06
CA LEU A 149 -19.65 -2.63 -11.15
C LEU A 149 -21.18 -2.75 -11.13
N LEU A 150 -21.85 -1.94 -10.28
CA LEU A 150 -23.33 -1.87 -10.28
C LEU A 150 -23.87 -1.43 -11.65
N VAL A 151 -23.25 -0.44 -12.29
CA VAL A 151 -23.62 -0.03 -13.67
C VAL A 151 -23.41 -1.16 -14.68
N GLN A 152 -22.45 -2.06 -14.43
CA GLN A 152 -22.22 -3.25 -15.26
C GLN A 152 -23.17 -4.42 -14.94
N GLY A 153 -24.12 -4.24 -14.02
CA GLY A 153 -25.07 -5.26 -13.60
C GLY A 153 -24.53 -6.29 -12.61
N VAL A 154 -23.39 -5.98 -11.94
CA VAL A 154 -22.83 -6.83 -10.88
C VAL A 154 -23.41 -6.38 -9.54
N THR A 155 -23.96 -7.32 -8.77
CA THR A 155 -24.46 -7.04 -7.41
C THR A 155 -23.31 -6.80 -6.45
N CYS A 156 -23.19 -5.58 -5.94
CA CYS A 156 -22.08 -5.17 -5.08
C CYS A 156 -22.56 -4.57 -3.77
N ILE A 157 -21.80 -4.79 -2.71
CA ILE A 157 -21.90 -4.06 -1.44
C ILE A 157 -20.54 -3.40 -1.19
N PHE A 158 -20.53 -2.08 -1.01
CA PHE A 158 -19.36 -1.35 -0.52
C PHE A 158 -19.46 -1.19 0.99
N SER A 159 -18.34 -1.31 1.69
CA SER A 159 -18.23 -1.06 3.13
C SER A 159 -16.95 -0.29 3.46
N GLY A 160 -17.15 0.89 4.02
CA GLY A 160 -16.10 1.77 4.53
C GLY A 160 -15.73 1.47 5.99
N ALA A 161 -14.99 2.40 6.61
CA ALA A 161 -14.52 2.27 7.99
C ALA A 161 -15.62 2.45 9.03
N GLU A 162 -16.62 3.26 8.72
CA GLU A 162 -17.67 3.69 9.66
C GLU A 162 -18.89 2.77 9.65
N GLU A 163 -18.95 1.85 8.70
CA GLU A 163 -20.09 0.97 8.54
C GLU A 163 -20.07 -0.20 9.52
N SER A 164 -21.26 -0.67 9.87
CA SER A 164 -21.43 -1.79 10.80
C SER A 164 -20.76 -3.07 10.27
N SER A 165 -20.02 -3.77 11.14
CA SER A 165 -19.47 -5.10 10.84
C SER A 165 -20.57 -6.11 10.47
N GLY A 166 -21.79 -5.88 10.96
CA GLY A 166 -22.97 -6.70 10.64
C GLY A 166 -23.32 -6.74 9.16
N ILE A 167 -22.95 -5.69 8.37
CA ILE A 167 -23.14 -5.73 6.92
C ILE A 167 -22.34 -6.87 6.30
N PHE A 168 -21.10 -7.05 6.70
CA PHE A 168 -20.27 -8.15 6.24
C PHE A 168 -20.74 -9.49 6.79
N GLU A 169 -20.93 -9.56 8.11
CA GLU A 169 -21.26 -10.81 8.83
C GLU A 169 -22.59 -11.41 8.37
N ASN A 170 -23.62 -10.60 8.23
CA ASN A 170 -24.94 -11.08 7.85
C ASN A 170 -25.08 -11.44 6.36
N ASN A 171 -24.15 -10.99 5.52
CA ASN A 171 -24.14 -11.30 4.09
C ASN A 171 -23.07 -12.33 3.70
N LEU A 172 -22.27 -12.82 4.63
CA LEU A 172 -21.10 -13.66 4.38
C LEU A 172 -21.43 -14.87 3.50
N ALA A 173 -22.55 -15.55 3.75
CA ALA A 173 -22.99 -16.72 2.98
C ALA A 173 -23.35 -16.40 1.51
N SER A 174 -23.64 -15.15 1.19
CA SER A 174 -24.01 -14.70 -0.16
C SER A 174 -22.86 -14.05 -0.90
N ILE A 175 -21.72 -13.81 -0.24
CA ILE A 175 -20.54 -13.20 -0.84
C ILE A 175 -19.77 -14.25 -1.65
N ASN A 176 -19.61 -14.01 -2.93
CA ASN A 176 -18.83 -14.85 -3.85
C ASN A 176 -17.44 -14.31 -4.13
N LEU A 177 -17.26 -13.00 -4.00
CA LEU A 177 -15.98 -12.35 -4.20
C LEU A 177 -15.80 -11.23 -3.16
N PHE A 178 -14.67 -11.23 -2.48
CA PHE A 178 -14.26 -10.17 -1.57
C PHE A 178 -13.17 -9.34 -2.25
N ILE A 179 -13.39 -8.05 -2.40
CA ILE A 179 -12.40 -7.12 -2.97
C ILE A 179 -11.93 -6.18 -1.87
N ALA A 180 -10.63 -6.15 -1.59
CA ALA A 180 -10.02 -5.26 -0.64
C ALA A 180 -9.14 -4.21 -1.32
N VAL A 181 -9.30 -2.96 -0.92
CA VAL A 181 -8.45 -1.85 -1.36
C VAL A 181 -7.71 -1.31 -0.14
N SER A 182 -6.38 -1.44 -0.13
CA SER A 182 -5.54 -0.95 0.96
C SER A 182 -4.12 -0.63 0.48
N LYS A 183 -3.71 0.63 0.53
CA LYS A 183 -2.37 1.08 0.13
C LYS A 183 -1.28 0.27 0.85
N SER A 184 -1.29 0.21 2.17
CA SER A 184 -0.32 -0.56 2.96
C SER A 184 -0.53 -2.08 2.91
N GLY A 185 -1.79 -2.52 2.69
CA GLY A 185 -2.19 -3.92 2.82
C GLY A 185 -2.16 -4.47 4.24
N GLU A 186 -1.99 -3.59 5.25
CA GLU A 186 -1.86 -3.94 6.67
C GLU A 186 -2.96 -3.28 7.54
N THR A 187 -3.97 -2.66 6.94
CA THR A 187 -5.06 -2.01 7.67
C THR A 187 -5.80 -3.06 8.54
N PRO A 188 -5.78 -2.94 9.89
CA PRO A 188 -6.21 -4.03 10.79
C PRO A 188 -7.63 -4.52 10.53
N LYS A 189 -8.59 -3.62 10.34
CA LYS A 189 -10.00 -3.98 10.05
C LYS A 189 -10.16 -4.69 8.69
N ILE A 190 -9.35 -4.32 7.69
CA ILE A 190 -9.36 -5.00 6.38
C ILE A 190 -8.77 -6.39 6.52
N VAL A 191 -7.61 -6.52 7.18
CA VAL A 191 -6.96 -7.81 7.44
C VAL A 191 -7.87 -8.76 8.23
N GLU A 192 -8.61 -8.26 9.21
CA GLU A 192 -9.60 -9.06 9.97
C GLU A 192 -10.71 -9.60 9.06
N ARG A 193 -11.32 -8.74 8.23
CA ARG A 193 -12.35 -9.14 7.26
C ARG A 193 -11.83 -10.14 6.24
N VAL A 194 -10.62 -9.95 5.75
CA VAL A 194 -9.93 -10.89 4.84
C VAL A 194 -9.79 -12.26 5.47
N ARG A 195 -9.34 -12.35 6.73
CA ARG A 195 -9.24 -13.64 7.44
C ARG A 195 -10.60 -14.34 7.56
N ARG A 196 -11.67 -13.60 7.82
CA ARG A 196 -13.04 -14.15 7.87
C ARG A 196 -13.52 -14.63 6.50
N ALA A 197 -13.21 -13.87 5.43
CA ALA A 197 -13.50 -14.28 4.07
C ALA A 197 -12.78 -15.58 3.69
N GLN A 198 -11.47 -15.70 4.05
CA GLN A 198 -10.71 -16.94 3.86
C GLN A 198 -11.33 -18.13 4.61
N ALA A 199 -11.74 -17.93 5.87
CA ALA A 199 -12.40 -18.97 6.66
C ALA A 199 -13.74 -19.42 6.04
N GLY A 200 -14.41 -18.52 5.30
CA GLY A 200 -15.62 -18.81 4.52
C GLY A 200 -15.35 -19.35 3.12
N ASN A 201 -14.10 -19.63 2.73
CA ASN A 201 -13.71 -20.04 1.38
C ASN A 201 -14.15 -19.05 0.28
N ILE A 202 -14.25 -17.76 0.62
CA ILE A 202 -14.60 -16.70 -0.32
C ILE A 202 -13.34 -16.30 -1.08
N ARG A 203 -13.44 -16.22 -2.41
CA ARG A 203 -12.35 -15.75 -3.27
C ARG A 203 -12.02 -14.30 -2.96
N ILE A 204 -10.72 -13.96 -2.89
CA ILE A 204 -10.23 -12.65 -2.48
C ILE A 204 -9.44 -12.01 -3.61
N ALA A 205 -9.83 -10.80 -3.99
CA ALA A 205 -9.05 -9.92 -4.84
C ALA A 205 -8.53 -8.72 -4.02
N ALA A 206 -7.28 -8.36 -4.23
CA ALA A 206 -6.64 -7.26 -3.51
C ALA A 206 -6.07 -6.21 -4.46
N PHE A 207 -6.34 -4.94 -4.15
CA PHE A 207 -5.63 -3.79 -4.70
C PHE A 207 -4.73 -3.23 -3.60
N THR A 208 -3.41 -3.32 -3.77
CA THR A 208 -2.46 -2.87 -2.75
C THR A 208 -1.18 -2.29 -3.34
N GLY A 209 -0.54 -1.38 -2.62
CA GLY A 209 0.79 -0.86 -2.93
C GLY A 209 1.92 -1.78 -2.44
N ASN A 210 1.61 -2.74 -1.56
CA ASN A 210 2.60 -3.60 -0.92
C ASN A 210 2.36 -5.08 -1.23
N ALA A 211 3.07 -5.61 -2.21
CA ALA A 211 2.99 -7.02 -2.61
C ALA A 211 3.45 -8.01 -1.51
N LYS A 212 4.13 -7.53 -0.47
CA LYS A 212 4.60 -8.37 0.66
C LYS A 212 3.68 -8.31 1.87
N SER A 213 2.58 -7.54 1.78
CA SER A 213 1.62 -7.33 2.87
C SER A 213 0.83 -8.59 3.23
N THR A 214 0.20 -8.54 4.40
CA THR A 214 -0.74 -9.58 4.85
C THR A 214 -1.91 -9.73 3.87
N LEU A 215 -2.45 -8.61 3.37
CA LEU A 215 -3.52 -8.63 2.36
C LEU A 215 -3.07 -9.29 1.05
N ALA A 216 -1.89 -8.94 0.54
CA ALA A 216 -1.37 -9.51 -0.69
C ALA A 216 -1.18 -11.03 -0.60
N LYS A 217 -0.63 -11.51 0.52
CA LYS A 217 -0.42 -12.96 0.77
C LYS A 217 -1.72 -13.75 0.92
N ALA A 218 -2.79 -13.07 1.32
CA ALA A 218 -4.10 -13.67 1.54
C ALA A 218 -5.00 -13.66 0.30
N SER A 219 -4.60 -12.98 -0.77
CA SER A 219 -5.41 -12.79 -1.98
C SER A 219 -5.16 -13.88 -3.03
N ASP A 220 -6.23 -14.27 -3.72
CA ASP A 220 -6.20 -15.16 -4.90
C ASP A 220 -5.89 -14.38 -6.18
N ILE A 221 -6.27 -13.10 -6.20
CA ILE A 221 -6.01 -12.17 -7.30
C ILE A 221 -5.35 -10.93 -6.69
N LEU A 222 -4.13 -10.65 -7.10
CA LEU A 222 -3.37 -9.50 -6.60
C LEU A 222 -3.16 -8.48 -7.72
N ILE A 223 -3.72 -7.29 -7.54
CA ILE A 223 -3.48 -6.14 -8.39
C ILE A 223 -2.62 -5.15 -7.60
N LYS A 224 -1.37 -5.06 -8.02
CA LYS A 224 -0.37 -4.23 -7.39
C LYS A 224 -0.29 -2.87 -8.07
N MET A 225 -0.15 -1.83 -7.28
CA MET A 225 0.26 -0.50 -7.70
C MET A 225 1.27 0.05 -6.73
N GLU A 226 2.52 -0.02 -7.09
CA GLU A 226 3.61 0.43 -6.23
C GLU A 226 3.47 1.91 -5.89
N ASP A 227 3.79 2.23 -4.67
CA ASP A 227 3.82 3.59 -4.17
C ASP A 227 5.15 3.81 -3.45
N GLU A 228 5.83 4.88 -3.77
CA GLU A 228 7.12 5.20 -3.18
C GLU A 228 6.99 5.55 -1.69
N ASP A 229 5.81 6.03 -1.29
CA ASP A 229 5.51 6.48 0.07
C ASP A 229 4.48 5.61 0.79
N LEU A 230 4.71 4.30 0.84
CA LEU A 230 3.84 3.36 1.58
C LEU A 230 3.62 3.74 3.03
N ASN A 231 4.58 4.45 3.65
CA ASN A 231 4.56 4.85 5.05
C ASN A 231 3.94 6.22 5.31
N ASP A 232 3.52 6.95 4.27
CA ASP A 232 2.79 8.20 4.46
C ASP A 232 1.34 7.91 4.91
N ASP A 233 1.18 7.60 6.19
CA ASP A 233 -0.13 7.34 6.82
C ASP A 233 -1.04 8.57 6.81
N ARG A 234 -0.47 9.77 6.70
CA ARG A 234 -1.21 11.03 6.66
C ARG A 234 -1.63 11.42 5.26
N ASN A 235 -1.11 10.73 4.24
CA ASN A 235 -1.32 11.03 2.82
C ASN A 235 -1.06 12.51 2.49
N LEU A 236 0.05 13.05 3.01
CA LEU A 236 0.46 14.44 2.78
C LEU A 236 1.19 14.62 1.45
N LYS A 237 1.76 13.56 0.92
CA LYS A 237 2.55 13.57 -0.31
C LYS A 237 1.70 13.16 -1.51
N PRO A 238 2.10 13.58 -2.74
CA PRO A 238 1.54 13.01 -3.96
C PRO A 238 1.65 11.48 -3.95
N CYS A 239 0.60 10.79 -4.36
CA CYS A 239 0.49 9.34 -4.23
C CYS A 239 0.13 8.72 -5.58
N PHE A 240 0.97 7.81 -6.07
CA PHE A 240 0.71 7.08 -7.30
C PHE A 240 -0.35 6.00 -7.13
N PHE A 241 -0.44 5.42 -5.93
CA PHE A 241 -1.34 4.31 -5.65
C PHE A 241 -2.80 4.62 -6.02
N PHE A 242 -3.37 5.73 -5.52
CA PHE A 242 -4.79 6.00 -5.73
C PHE A 242 -5.12 6.29 -7.19
N ALA A 243 -4.29 7.07 -7.89
CA ALA A 243 -4.48 7.34 -9.32
C ALA A 243 -4.31 6.06 -10.16
N GLY A 244 -3.28 5.28 -9.85
CA GLY A 244 -2.98 4.05 -10.58
C GLY A 244 -4.04 2.96 -10.41
N ILE A 245 -4.56 2.75 -9.20
CA ILE A 245 -5.61 1.74 -9.02
C ILE A 245 -6.94 2.13 -9.67
N LEU A 246 -7.27 3.42 -9.76
CA LEU A 246 -8.43 3.86 -10.52
C LEU A 246 -8.29 3.51 -12.01
N LEU A 247 -7.12 3.73 -12.60
CA LEU A 247 -6.86 3.30 -13.98
C LEU A 247 -6.94 1.78 -14.14
N LYS A 248 -6.38 1.01 -13.20
CA LYS A 248 -6.48 -0.47 -13.20
C LYS A 248 -7.93 -0.95 -13.04
N MET A 249 -8.74 -0.28 -12.24
CA MET A 249 -10.18 -0.56 -12.14
C MET A 249 -10.90 -0.31 -13.46
N GLU A 250 -10.58 0.78 -14.17
CA GLU A 250 -11.13 1.02 -15.51
C GLU A 250 -10.67 -0.04 -16.53
N GLN A 251 -9.43 -0.52 -16.43
CA GLN A 251 -8.97 -1.65 -17.26
C GLN A 251 -9.78 -2.93 -16.98
N VAL A 252 -10.09 -3.23 -15.72
CA VAL A 252 -10.98 -4.37 -15.38
C VAL A 252 -12.36 -4.20 -16.01
N ILE A 253 -12.95 -3.00 -15.96
CA ILE A 253 -14.24 -2.72 -16.59
C ILE A 253 -14.15 -2.89 -18.12
N LEU A 254 -13.08 -2.44 -18.74
CA LEU A 254 -12.83 -2.63 -20.17
C LEU A 254 -12.77 -4.12 -20.53
N GLU A 255 -12.02 -4.93 -19.76
CA GLU A 255 -11.94 -6.38 -20.00
C GLU A 255 -13.27 -7.08 -19.78
N MET A 256 -14.05 -6.70 -18.77
CA MET A 256 -15.43 -7.21 -18.59
C MET A 256 -16.29 -6.96 -19.82
N ARG A 257 -16.22 -5.78 -20.43
CA ARG A 257 -16.96 -5.46 -21.66
C ARG A 257 -16.50 -6.33 -22.80
N ARG A 258 -15.20 -6.48 -23.03
CA ARG A 258 -14.63 -7.36 -24.07
C ARG A 258 -15.10 -8.80 -23.93
N ILE A 259 -15.11 -9.32 -22.70
CA ILE A 259 -15.58 -10.68 -22.40
C ILE A 259 -17.06 -10.83 -22.76
N LYS A 260 -17.91 -9.85 -22.40
CA LYS A 260 -19.33 -9.87 -22.71
C LYS A 260 -19.59 -9.81 -24.22
N GLU A 261 -18.94 -8.89 -24.92
CA GLU A 261 -19.08 -8.73 -26.39
C GLU A 261 -18.65 -10.00 -27.16
N ASN A 262 -17.55 -10.64 -26.72
CA ASN A 262 -17.08 -11.88 -27.32
C ASN A 262 -18.09 -13.03 -27.14
N LYS A 263 -18.69 -13.15 -25.94
CA LYS A 263 -19.72 -14.15 -25.65
C LYS A 263 -20.97 -13.93 -26.52
N GLU A 264 -21.37 -12.68 -26.75
CA GLU A 264 -22.51 -12.35 -27.62
C GLU A 264 -22.22 -12.69 -29.08
N LYS A 265 -21.05 -12.32 -29.60
CA LYS A 265 -20.61 -12.66 -30.95
C LYS A 265 -20.59 -14.19 -31.18
N GLN A 266 -20.13 -14.94 -30.19
CA GLN A 266 -20.07 -16.39 -30.25
C GLN A 266 -21.48 -17.01 -30.31
N LYS A 267 -22.40 -16.56 -29.44
CA LYS A 267 -23.81 -17.00 -29.50
C LYS A 267 -24.48 -16.75 -30.84
N ILE A 268 -24.24 -15.56 -31.43
CA ILE A 268 -24.79 -15.22 -32.77
C ILE A 268 -24.19 -16.11 -33.87
N SER A 269 -22.90 -16.42 -33.76
CA SER A 269 -22.20 -17.31 -34.70
C SER A 269 -22.75 -18.75 -34.64
N ASP A 270 -22.96 -19.24 -33.43
CA ASP A 270 -23.44 -20.61 -33.20
C ASP A 270 -24.90 -20.75 -33.64
N ALA A 271 -25.77 -19.78 -33.36
CA ALA A 271 -27.14 -19.75 -33.83
C ALA A 271 -27.27 -19.71 -35.37
N LYS A 272 -26.27 -19.12 -36.07
CA LYS A 272 -26.23 -19.11 -37.55
C LYS A 272 -25.75 -20.43 -38.17
N LYS A 273 -25.16 -21.33 -37.41
CA LYS A 273 -24.71 -22.64 -37.88
C LYS A 273 -25.76 -23.73 -37.69
N GLU A 274 -26.72 -23.48 -36.78
CA GLU A 274 -27.80 -24.44 -36.46
C GLU A 274 -29.11 -24.17 -37.23
N GLY A 275 -29.23 -23.06 -37.98
CA GLY A 275 -30.35 -22.71 -38.82
C GLY A 275 -29.99 -22.76 -40.32
#